data_c1e789246dd8aae58432159b25607dc1
#
_entry.id   c1e789246dd8aae58432159b25607dc1
#
_cell.length_a   1.000
_cell.length_b   1.000
_cell.length_c   1.000
_cell.angle_alpha   90.00
_cell.angle_beta   90.00
_cell.angle_gamma   90.00
#
_symmetry.space_group_name_H-M   'P 1'
#
loop_
_entity.id
_entity.type
_entity.pdbx_description
1 polymer ?
#
loop_
_entity_poly.entity_id
_entity_poly.type
_entity_poly.pdbx_seq_one_letter_code
_entity_poly.pdbx_strand_id
1 'polypeptide(L)'
;LSKNQSEYFGIQPNQDVLYSGTVSQWRKFANSLALRYYMRLSAKEPGLAEEGIRRISSNPGQYPLILDASNDANVDYVGTSTSDSWPTNTKFDVDPQGAYFRIKMAATLVEALQALDDPRLGVWANKIEIPLVLATGEAEDTDDIRNGERYVGQKLVDDHLDIVGVPVNFDKEYVGLPTAIPLGPAYNLKKEFNQGSFNPHVSQLNDIYKEASGPLLKSRLISAAEVHFILAEAALKGWASGGAEAHYNEGVKQSLKAWGLEADYSSYIAGAAYGGLEDIMEQKWIASWTSAAQSWFDYRRTGLPDLQAGPAAKRPALPLRFYYHIDEIDNNTQNAEAAIQKLETTSFKGDDVSNNSAWSKMWLLQGTGEPY
;
A
#
# COMPACT_ATOMS: atom_id res chain seq x y z
N LEU A 1 -2.12 26.01 -16.97
CA LEU A 1 -2.03 26.35 -15.53
C LEU A 1 -0.97 27.41 -15.19
N SER A 2 0.02 27.64 -16.04
CA SER A 2 1.07 28.68 -15.85
C SER A 2 0.72 30.06 -16.37
N LYS A 3 -0.38 30.19 -17.13
CA LYS A 3 -0.84 31.46 -17.71
C LYS A 3 -1.79 32.19 -16.77
N ASN A 4 -2.00 33.49 -17.01
CA ASN A 4 -2.88 34.29 -16.20
C ASN A 4 -4.32 33.74 -16.23
N GLN A 5 -4.93 33.61 -15.07
CA GLN A 5 -6.30 33.08 -14.93
C GLN A 5 -7.35 33.91 -15.67
N SER A 6 -7.08 35.19 -15.92
CA SER A 6 -7.92 36.11 -16.71
C SER A 6 -8.00 35.74 -18.21
N GLU A 7 -7.08 34.91 -18.72
CA GLU A 7 -7.06 34.46 -20.12
C GLU A 7 -7.91 33.22 -20.38
N TYR A 8 -8.45 32.58 -19.34
CA TYR A 8 -9.23 31.35 -19.40
C TYR A 8 -10.51 31.44 -18.59
N PHE A 9 -11.51 30.67 -19.00
CA PHE A 9 -12.63 30.39 -18.12
C PHE A 9 -12.12 29.70 -16.86
N GLY A 10 -12.34 30.32 -15.70
CA GLY A 10 -11.90 29.77 -14.41
C GLY A 10 -12.56 28.41 -14.15
N ILE A 11 -11.87 27.55 -13.39
CA ILE A 11 -12.45 26.31 -12.87
C ILE A 11 -13.58 26.72 -11.90
N GLN A 12 -14.80 26.20 -12.12
CA GLN A 12 -15.92 26.51 -11.23
C GLN A 12 -15.74 25.78 -9.90
N PRO A 13 -15.70 26.47 -8.76
CA PRO A 13 -15.42 25.87 -7.46
C PRO A 13 -16.35 24.71 -7.09
N ASN A 14 -17.62 24.81 -7.44
CA ASN A 14 -18.64 23.80 -7.15
C ASN A 14 -18.59 22.56 -8.07
N GLN A 15 -17.76 22.59 -9.11
CA GLN A 15 -17.52 21.47 -10.02
C GLN A 15 -16.16 20.82 -9.81
N ASP A 16 -15.30 21.41 -9.01
CA ASP A 16 -13.96 20.92 -8.68
C ASP A 16 -13.94 20.30 -7.28
N VAL A 17 -14.11 18.99 -7.24
CA VAL A 17 -14.11 18.20 -5.98
C VAL A 17 -12.73 18.10 -5.32
N LEU A 18 -11.66 18.49 -6.02
CA LEU A 18 -10.30 18.31 -5.52
C LEU A 18 -9.77 19.57 -4.82
N TYR A 19 -9.92 20.74 -5.46
CA TYR A 19 -9.31 21.99 -4.98
C TYR A 19 -10.23 23.20 -5.05
N SER A 20 -11.52 22.99 -5.24
CA SER A 20 -12.54 24.06 -5.28
C SER A 20 -12.13 25.23 -6.19
N GLY A 21 -11.60 24.90 -7.38
CA GLY A 21 -11.19 25.87 -8.39
C GLY A 21 -9.82 26.52 -8.18
N THR A 22 -9.05 26.11 -7.19
CA THR A 22 -7.75 26.73 -6.85
C THR A 22 -6.66 26.32 -7.83
N VAL A 23 -6.36 27.14 -8.83
CA VAL A 23 -5.39 26.90 -9.91
C VAL A 23 -3.98 26.60 -9.38
N SER A 24 -3.54 27.28 -8.29
CA SER A 24 -2.22 27.02 -7.70
C SER A 24 -2.08 25.61 -7.14
N GLN A 25 -3.14 25.04 -6.58
CA GLN A 25 -3.15 23.64 -6.13
C GLN A 25 -3.12 22.67 -7.31
N TRP A 26 -3.86 22.94 -8.37
CA TRP A 26 -3.80 22.18 -9.62
C TRP A 26 -2.41 22.18 -10.24
N ARG A 27 -1.67 23.30 -10.14
CA ARG A 27 -0.26 23.35 -10.60
C ARG A 27 0.64 22.45 -9.76
N LYS A 28 0.49 22.48 -8.42
CA LYS A 28 1.25 21.57 -7.53
C LYS A 28 0.95 20.10 -7.88
N PHE A 29 -0.33 19.76 -8.03
CA PHE A 29 -0.75 18.41 -8.41
C PHE A 29 -0.14 17.96 -9.73
N ALA A 30 -0.26 18.75 -10.78
CA ALA A 30 0.27 18.40 -12.11
C ALA A 30 1.80 18.21 -12.10
N ASN A 31 2.54 19.08 -11.41
CA ASN A 31 3.99 18.98 -11.32
C ASN A 31 4.42 17.76 -10.46
N SER A 32 3.69 17.46 -9.38
CA SER A 32 3.94 16.29 -8.53
C SER A 32 3.64 14.99 -9.28
N LEU A 33 2.60 14.94 -10.10
CA LEU A 33 2.35 13.82 -11.02
C LEU A 33 3.47 13.66 -12.06
N ALA A 34 3.94 14.77 -12.65
CA ALA A 34 5.05 14.72 -13.59
C ALA A 34 6.32 14.17 -12.92
N LEU A 35 6.63 14.61 -11.69
CA LEU A 35 7.74 14.09 -10.89
C LEU A 35 7.61 12.57 -10.66
N ARG A 36 6.41 12.09 -10.26
CA ARG A 36 6.10 10.66 -10.11
C ARG A 36 6.36 9.88 -11.41
N TYR A 37 5.90 10.39 -12.54
CA TYR A 37 6.05 9.69 -13.81
C TYR A 37 7.50 9.66 -14.29
N TYR A 38 8.25 10.73 -14.11
CA TYR A 38 9.70 10.71 -14.39
C TYR A 38 10.42 9.69 -13.50
N MET A 39 10.10 9.62 -12.20
CA MET A 39 10.70 8.61 -11.33
C MET A 39 10.33 7.18 -11.76
N ARG A 40 9.12 6.93 -12.24
CA ARG A 40 8.73 5.62 -12.78
C ARG A 40 9.52 5.21 -14.02
N LEU A 41 9.98 6.18 -14.81
CA LEU A 41 10.84 5.94 -15.97
C LEU A 41 12.31 5.74 -15.59
N SER A 42 12.71 5.99 -14.35
CA SER A 42 14.10 6.11 -13.93
C SER A 42 14.99 4.89 -14.23
N ALA A 43 14.44 3.69 -14.20
CA ALA A 43 15.16 2.47 -14.54
C ALA A 43 15.21 2.21 -16.06
N LYS A 44 14.15 2.59 -16.79
CA LYS A 44 14.04 2.32 -18.24
C LYS A 44 14.65 3.42 -19.09
N GLU A 45 14.42 4.68 -18.74
CA GLU A 45 14.86 5.87 -19.47
C GLU A 45 15.53 6.87 -18.49
N PRO A 46 16.68 6.50 -17.90
CA PRO A 46 17.30 7.27 -16.82
C PRO A 46 17.65 8.71 -17.22
N GLY A 47 18.10 8.93 -18.45
CA GLY A 47 18.44 10.27 -18.93
C GLY A 47 17.23 11.20 -19.02
N LEU A 48 16.09 10.70 -19.53
CA LEU A 48 14.84 11.45 -19.59
C LEU A 48 14.28 11.71 -18.18
N ALA A 49 14.38 10.73 -17.30
CA ALA A 49 13.94 10.85 -15.91
C ALA A 49 14.78 11.91 -15.17
N GLU A 50 16.10 11.85 -15.27
CA GLU A 50 17.02 12.83 -14.66
C GLU A 50 16.72 14.25 -15.13
N GLU A 51 16.64 14.46 -16.45
CA GLU A 51 16.34 15.78 -17.03
C GLU A 51 15.02 16.35 -16.47
N GLY A 52 13.94 15.53 -16.49
CA GLY A 52 12.64 15.94 -16.02
C GLY A 52 12.62 16.27 -14.52
N ILE A 53 13.25 15.43 -13.70
CA ILE A 53 13.33 15.60 -12.26
C ILE A 53 14.17 16.84 -11.90
N ARG A 54 15.36 17.01 -12.52
CA ARG A 54 16.19 18.20 -12.32
C ARG A 54 15.45 19.49 -12.68
N ARG A 55 14.77 19.51 -13.83
CA ARG A 55 14.00 20.66 -14.28
C ARG A 55 12.93 21.07 -13.27
N ILE A 56 12.20 20.10 -12.72
CA ILE A 56 11.12 20.33 -11.76
C ILE A 56 11.72 20.78 -10.41
N SER A 57 12.65 20.02 -9.85
CA SER A 57 13.17 20.25 -8.49
C SER A 57 14.03 21.52 -8.39
N SER A 58 14.73 21.93 -9.47
CA SER A 58 15.56 23.12 -9.46
C SER A 58 14.81 24.44 -9.68
N ASN A 59 13.53 24.39 -10.04
CA ASN A 59 12.75 25.57 -10.37
C ASN A 59 11.38 25.59 -9.61
N PRO A 60 11.39 25.63 -8.27
CA PRO A 60 10.17 25.48 -7.46
C PRO A 60 9.14 26.61 -7.69
N GLY A 61 9.57 27.80 -8.10
CA GLY A 61 8.66 28.90 -8.46
C GLY A 61 7.88 28.61 -9.74
N GLN A 62 8.52 27.98 -10.73
CA GLN A 62 7.88 27.56 -11.98
C GLN A 62 7.14 26.24 -11.85
N TYR A 63 7.68 25.28 -11.09
CA TYR A 63 7.14 23.94 -10.90
C TYR A 63 6.88 23.67 -9.41
N PRO A 64 5.91 24.38 -8.77
CA PRO A 64 5.59 24.13 -7.37
C PRO A 64 5.07 22.70 -7.20
N LEU A 65 5.48 22.05 -6.09
CA LEU A 65 5.13 20.68 -5.73
C LEU A 65 4.19 20.66 -4.50
N ILE A 66 3.56 19.52 -4.29
CA ILE A 66 2.87 19.19 -3.03
C ILE A 66 3.96 18.79 -2.02
N LEU A 67 4.26 19.68 -1.08
CA LEU A 67 5.30 19.48 -0.06
C LEU A 67 4.77 19.52 1.38
N ASP A 68 3.47 19.72 1.56
CA ASP A 68 2.80 19.70 2.87
C ASP A 68 1.49 18.93 2.75
N ALA A 69 1.18 18.09 3.74
CA ALA A 69 0.00 17.23 3.75
C ALA A 69 -1.33 17.99 3.64
N SER A 70 -1.35 19.27 4.03
CA SER A 70 -2.52 20.14 3.83
C SER A 70 -2.82 20.44 2.35
N ASN A 71 -1.88 20.13 1.45
CA ASN A 71 -2.02 20.29 -0.01
C ASN A 71 -2.20 18.96 -0.74
N ASP A 72 -2.30 17.86 -0.02
CA ASP A 72 -2.48 16.53 -0.61
C ASP A 72 -3.66 16.53 -1.58
N ALA A 73 -3.49 15.82 -2.69
CA ALA A 73 -4.56 15.61 -3.66
C ALA A 73 -5.49 14.50 -3.14
N ASN A 74 -6.47 14.90 -2.36
CA ASN A 74 -7.43 14.02 -1.73
C ASN A 74 -8.86 14.35 -2.19
N VAL A 75 -9.67 13.32 -2.42
CA VAL A 75 -11.12 13.46 -2.60
C VAL A 75 -11.81 12.94 -1.35
N ASP A 76 -12.68 13.79 -0.77
CA ASP A 76 -13.47 13.45 0.40
C ASP A 76 -14.69 12.61 0.02
N TYR A 77 -15.07 11.68 0.89
CA TYR A 77 -16.34 10.97 0.79
C TYR A 77 -17.44 11.80 1.45
N VAL A 78 -18.57 11.96 0.75
CA VAL A 78 -19.72 12.74 1.25
C VAL A 78 -20.48 11.98 2.33
N GLY A 79 -20.63 10.65 2.18
CA GLY A 79 -21.23 9.80 3.18
C GLY A 79 -22.76 9.86 3.26
N THR A 80 -23.43 10.22 2.16
CA THR A 80 -24.89 10.35 2.11
C THR A 80 -25.59 9.19 1.42
N SER A 81 -24.85 8.41 0.62
CA SER A 81 -25.35 7.24 -0.10
C SER A 81 -24.26 6.17 -0.24
N THR A 82 -24.60 4.97 -0.69
CA THR A 82 -23.65 3.89 -0.95
C THR A 82 -22.55 4.31 -1.93
N SER A 83 -22.89 5.10 -2.96
CA SER A 83 -21.96 5.46 -4.04
C SER A 83 -20.98 6.60 -3.69
N ASP A 84 -21.25 7.36 -2.64
CA ASP A 84 -20.43 8.50 -2.21
C ASP A 84 -19.79 8.31 -0.84
N SER A 85 -19.82 7.08 -0.33
CA SER A 85 -19.31 6.69 0.98
C SER A 85 -18.01 5.89 0.88
N TRP A 86 -17.27 5.87 1.99
CA TRP A 86 -16.12 5.02 2.14
C TRP A 86 -16.47 3.54 1.83
N PRO A 87 -15.68 2.82 1.03
CA PRO A 87 -16.06 1.50 0.51
C PRO A 87 -16.33 0.40 1.55
N THR A 88 -15.77 0.51 2.75
CA THR A 88 -15.98 -0.48 3.80
C THR A 88 -16.98 -0.03 4.87
N ASN A 89 -17.69 1.10 4.65
CA ASN A 89 -18.65 1.61 5.62
C ASN A 89 -19.74 0.60 5.98
N THR A 90 -20.15 0.59 7.24
CA THR A 90 -21.24 -0.26 7.74
C THR A 90 -22.56 0.49 7.82
N LYS A 91 -22.59 1.77 7.47
CA LYS A 91 -23.81 2.60 7.47
C LYS A 91 -24.77 2.21 6.35
N PHE A 92 -24.23 1.92 5.18
CA PHE A 92 -24.99 1.52 3.99
C PHE A 92 -24.76 0.05 3.59
N ASP A 93 -23.62 -0.54 3.94
CA ASP A 93 -23.36 -1.98 3.85
C ASP A 93 -23.58 -2.62 5.24
N VAL A 94 -24.86 -2.92 5.54
CA VAL A 94 -25.28 -3.47 6.83
C VAL A 94 -25.14 -4.98 6.93
N ASP A 95 -24.65 -5.64 5.87
CA ASP A 95 -24.41 -7.09 5.89
C ASP A 95 -23.31 -7.42 6.91
N PRO A 96 -23.55 -8.27 7.93
CA PRO A 96 -22.52 -8.72 8.86
C PRO A 96 -21.37 -9.48 8.17
N GLN A 97 -21.51 -9.82 6.89
CA GLN A 97 -20.45 -10.35 6.01
C GLN A 97 -20.00 -9.34 4.97
N GLY A 98 -20.32 -8.06 5.13
CA GLY A 98 -19.96 -6.97 4.23
C GLY A 98 -18.47 -6.72 4.13
N ALA A 99 -18.10 -5.74 3.31
CA ALA A 99 -16.71 -5.47 2.96
C ALA A 99 -15.81 -5.25 4.18
N TYR A 100 -16.27 -4.51 5.20
CA TYR A 100 -15.50 -4.28 6.42
C TYR A 100 -15.09 -5.58 7.11
N PHE A 101 -16.02 -6.51 7.30
CA PHE A 101 -15.77 -7.75 8.05
C PHE A 101 -14.90 -8.75 7.28
N ARG A 102 -14.92 -8.69 5.95
CA ARG A 102 -14.07 -9.57 5.10
C ARG A 102 -12.64 -9.10 4.98
N ILE A 103 -12.39 -7.79 5.06
CA ILE A 103 -11.04 -7.23 4.96
C ILE A 103 -10.34 -7.37 6.31
N LYS A 104 -9.14 -7.91 6.31
CA LYS A 104 -8.26 -8.04 7.47
C LYS A 104 -6.95 -7.30 7.21
N MET A 105 -6.28 -6.88 8.26
CA MET A 105 -4.93 -6.34 8.14
C MET A 105 -3.98 -7.42 7.66
N ALA A 106 -3.15 -7.11 6.66
CA ALA A 106 -2.15 -8.05 6.17
C ALA A 106 -0.97 -8.17 7.16
N ALA A 107 -0.49 -9.39 7.40
CA ALA A 107 0.66 -9.64 8.28
C ALA A 107 1.89 -8.85 7.86
N THR A 108 2.20 -8.81 6.56
CA THR A 108 3.33 -8.04 6.01
C THR A 108 3.33 -6.58 6.47
N LEU A 109 2.17 -5.92 6.50
CA LEU A 109 2.10 -4.52 6.95
C LEU A 109 2.09 -4.42 8.48
N VAL A 110 1.35 -5.27 9.17
CA VAL A 110 1.28 -5.25 10.64
C VAL A 110 2.67 -5.47 11.25
N GLU A 111 3.38 -6.49 10.77
CA GLU A 111 4.72 -6.84 11.25
C GLU A 111 5.75 -5.74 10.97
N ALA A 112 5.70 -5.11 9.80
CA ALA A 112 6.56 -3.96 9.49
C ALA A 112 6.30 -2.77 10.42
N LEU A 113 5.02 -2.46 10.68
CA LEU A 113 4.64 -1.38 11.60
C LEU A 113 5.03 -1.68 13.05
N GLN A 114 4.88 -2.95 13.49
CA GLN A 114 5.31 -3.39 14.82
C GLN A 114 6.84 -3.31 14.99
N ALA A 115 7.60 -3.75 13.97
CA ALA A 115 9.07 -3.71 14.01
C ALA A 115 9.63 -2.28 14.13
N LEU A 116 8.87 -1.28 13.68
CA LEU A 116 9.22 0.13 13.75
C LEU A 116 8.57 0.89 14.93
N ASP A 117 7.79 0.22 15.77
CA ASP A 117 6.93 0.89 16.77
C ASP A 117 6.08 2.02 16.13
N ASP A 118 5.53 1.77 14.94
CA ASP A 118 4.88 2.79 14.12
C ASP A 118 3.50 3.18 14.68
N PRO A 119 3.30 4.46 15.04
CA PRO A 119 2.04 4.91 15.63
C PRO A 119 0.83 4.82 14.66
N ARG A 120 1.07 4.72 13.34
CA ARG A 120 0.01 4.55 12.33
C ARG A 120 -0.74 3.24 12.50
N LEU A 121 -0.11 2.20 13.09
CA LEU A 121 -0.75 0.90 13.34
C LEU A 121 -2.05 1.06 14.15
N GLY A 122 -2.02 1.83 15.23
CA GLY A 122 -3.19 2.06 16.09
C GLY A 122 -4.31 2.87 15.42
N VAL A 123 -4.00 3.64 14.36
CA VAL A 123 -5.00 4.38 13.57
C VAL A 123 -5.59 3.50 12.45
N TRP A 124 -4.82 2.54 11.94
CA TRP A 124 -5.25 1.71 10.80
C TRP A 124 -5.87 0.39 11.21
N ALA A 125 -5.51 -0.14 12.37
CA ALA A 125 -5.96 -1.43 12.87
C ALA A 125 -6.53 -1.36 14.29
N ASN A 126 -7.50 -2.20 14.56
CA ASN A 126 -7.89 -2.52 15.93
C ASN A 126 -6.94 -3.59 16.50
N LYS A 127 -6.68 -3.53 17.80
CA LYS A 127 -6.07 -4.64 18.51
C LYS A 127 -6.94 -5.88 18.40
N ILE A 128 -6.33 -7.06 18.51
CA ILE A 128 -7.07 -8.32 18.59
C ILE A 128 -7.96 -8.33 19.84
N GLU A 129 -9.11 -8.98 19.75
CA GLU A 129 -10.04 -9.03 20.92
C GLU A 129 -9.65 -10.11 21.93
N ILE A 130 -9.17 -11.26 21.45
CA ILE A 130 -8.84 -12.41 22.28
C ILE A 130 -7.44 -12.91 21.91
N PRO A 131 -6.41 -12.53 22.68
CA PRO A 131 -5.06 -13.06 22.48
C PRO A 131 -5.01 -14.59 22.69
N LEU A 132 -4.13 -15.25 21.94
CA LEU A 132 -3.83 -16.66 22.12
C LEU A 132 -2.68 -16.83 23.12
N VAL A 133 -2.74 -17.87 23.94
CA VAL A 133 -1.73 -18.27 24.90
C VAL A 133 -1.48 -19.76 24.77
N LEU A 134 -0.22 -20.18 24.61
CA LEU A 134 0.12 -21.60 24.64
C LEU A 134 -0.02 -22.15 26.06
N ALA A 135 -0.89 -23.16 26.24
CA ALA A 135 -1.17 -23.81 27.52
C ALA A 135 -0.06 -24.79 27.90
N THR A 136 1.13 -24.28 28.20
CA THR A 136 2.31 -25.09 28.51
C THR A 136 2.08 -25.91 29.80
N GLY A 137 2.27 -27.24 29.71
CA GLY A 137 2.11 -28.13 30.85
C GLY A 137 0.66 -28.54 31.16
N GLU A 138 -0.29 -28.16 30.31
CA GLU A 138 -1.68 -28.60 30.34
C GLU A 138 -1.93 -29.73 29.32
N ALA A 139 -3.20 -30.16 29.19
CA ALA A 139 -3.58 -31.16 28.20
C ALA A 139 -3.29 -30.65 26.76
N GLU A 140 -2.84 -31.53 25.87
CA GLU A 140 -2.44 -31.18 24.49
C GLU A 140 -3.62 -30.64 23.68
N ASP A 141 -4.87 -30.95 24.05
CA ASP A 141 -6.11 -30.50 23.42
C ASP A 141 -6.82 -29.39 24.19
N THR A 142 -6.13 -28.73 25.14
CA THR A 142 -6.67 -27.57 25.89
C THR A 142 -7.18 -26.51 24.90
N ASP A 143 -8.42 -26.06 25.10
CA ASP A 143 -9.07 -25.00 24.30
C ASP A 143 -10.13 -24.28 25.13
N ASP A 144 -9.72 -23.31 25.96
CA ASP A 144 -10.64 -22.54 26.79
C ASP A 144 -10.25 -21.07 26.90
N ILE A 145 -11.21 -20.23 27.29
CA ILE A 145 -10.99 -18.80 27.49
C ILE A 145 -10.94 -18.50 28.98
N ARG A 146 -9.85 -17.88 29.42
CA ARG A 146 -9.60 -17.46 30.78
C ARG A 146 -9.19 -16.00 30.82
N ASN A 147 -9.87 -15.18 31.58
CA ASN A 147 -9.57 -13.75 31.76
C ASN A 147 -9.41 -12.97 30.44
N GLY A 148 -10.17 -13.34 29.40
CA GLY A 148 -10.13 -12.68 28.10
C GLY A 148 -9.03 -13.17 27.14
N GLU A 149 -8.22 -14.15 27.53
CA GLU A 149 -7.24 -14.84 26.68
C GLU A 149 -7.70 -16.27 26.38
N ARG A 150 -7.41 -16.79 25.17
CA ARG A 150 -7.69 -18.19 24.81
C ARG A 150 -6.44 -19.03 24.97
N TYR A 151 -6.50 -19.99 25.89
CA TYR A 151 -5.45 -20.97 26.14
C TYR A 151 -5.61 -22.16 25.21
N VAL A 152 -4.56 -22.48 24.46
CA VAL A 152 -4.57 -23.51 23.43
C VAL A 152 -3.44 -24.52 23.66
N GLY A 153 -3.76 -25.80 23.61
CA GLY A 153 -2.80 -26.89 23.77
C GLY A 153 -1.93 -27.10 22.52
N GLN A 154 -0.80 -27.78 22.69
CA GLN A 154 0.21 -27.98 21.63
C GLN A 154 -0.38 -28.66 20.40
N LYS A 155 -1.28 -29.62 20.58
CA LYS A 155 -1.92 -30.34 19.47
C LYS A 155 -2.69 -29.39 18.54
N LEU A 156 -3.41 -28.40 19.09
CA LEU A 156 -4.14 -27.44 18.30
C LEU A 156 -3.19 -26.53 17.47
N VAL A 157 -2.03 -26.20 18.04
CA VAL A 157 -1.00 -25.42 17.37
C VAL A 157 -0.39 -26.19 16.22
N ASP A 158 -0.10 -27.48 16.42
CA ASP A 158 0.47 -28.36 15.41
C ASP A 158 -0.55 -28.65 14.29
N ASP A 159 -1.79 -28.98 14.64
CA ASP A 159 -2.90 -29.17 13.70
C ASP A 159 -3.12 -27.89 12.84
N HIS A 160 -2.99 -26.71 13.45
CA HIS A 160 -3.07 -25.42 12.72
C HIS A 160 -1.97 -25.30 11.67
N LEU A 161 -0.71 -25.58 12.05
CA LEU A 161 0.41 -25.51 11.12
C LEU A 161 0.21 -26.46 9.93
N ASP A 162 -0.26 -27.67 10.19
CA ASP A 162 -0.52 -28.68 9.15
C ASP A 162 -1.64 -28.26 8.17
N ILE A 163 -2.68 -27.59 8.67
CA ILE A 163 -3.86 -27.18 7.87
C ILE A 163 -3.62 -25.86 7.15
N VAL A 164 -3.03 -24.89 7.83
CA VAL A 164 -2.93 -23.49 7.37
C VAL A 164 -1.58 -23.19 6.72
N GLY A 165 -0.56 -24.03 7.01
CA GLY A 165 0.78 -23.92 6.41
C GLY A 165 1.65 -22.77 7.00
N VAL A 166 1.18 -22.13 8.07
CA VAL A 166 1.92 -21.10 8.81
C VAL A 166 1.68 -21.28 10.31
N PRO A 167 2.62 -20.89 11.18
CA PRO A 167 2.47 -21.02 12.63
C PRO A 167 1.35 -20.15 13.18
N VAL A 168 0.85 -20.51 14.36
CA VAL A 168 -0.02 -19.65 15.18
C VAL A 168 0.77 -18.42 15.60
N ASN A 169 0.16 -17.25 15.51
CA ASN A 169 0.72 -16.00 16.04
C ASN A 169 0.17 -15.72 17.43
N PHE A 170 1.06 -15.59 18.40
CA PHE A 170 0.76 -15.35 19.81
C PHE A 170 0.97 -13.89 20.23
N ASP A 171 1.09 -12.95 19.29
CA ASP A 171 1.12 -11.54 19.63
C ASP A 171 -0.17 -11.15 20.38
N LYS A 172 -0.02 -10.29 21.39
CA LYS A 172 -1.11 -9.94 22.30
C LYS A 172 -1.88 -8.69 21.90
N GLU A 173 -1.38 -7.96 20.92
CA GLU A 173 -1.98 -6.69 20.52
C GLU A 173 -2.42 -6.67 19.07
N TYR A 174 -1.52 -7.02 18.14
CA TYR A 174 -1.81 -6.94 16.71
C TYR A 174 -1.34 -8.19 15.97
N VAL A 175 -2.24 -8.79 15.25
CA VAL A 175 -1.99 -9.97 14.42
C VAL A 175 -2.51 -9.72 13.01
N GLY A 176 -1.65 -9.70 12.02
CA GLY A 176 -2.03 -9.62 10.62
C GLY A 176 -2.33 -10.97 10.01
N LEU A 177 -3.18 -11.01 8.99
CA LEU A 177 -3.44 -12.21 8.19
C LEU A 177 -2.31 -12.40 7.16
N PRO A 178 -1.55 -13.51 7.18
CA PRO A 178 -0.53 -13.77 6.17
C PRO A 178 -1.12 -13.88 4.76
N THR A 179 -0.36 -13.44 3.77
CA THR A 179 -0.77 -13.51 2.36
C THR A 179 -0.56 -14.92 1.79
N ALA A 180 -1.43 -15.31 0.85
CA ALA A 180 -1.32 -16.57 0.09
C ALA A 180 -1.03 -17.80 0.98
N ILE A 181 -1.85 -18.02 2.00
CA ILE A 181 -1.83 -19.25 2.81
C ILE A 181 -2.90 -20.23 2.32
N PRO A 182 -2.72 -21.55 2.52
CA PRO A 182 -3.64 -22.59 2.01
C PRO A 182 -5.09 -22.43 2.48
N LEU A 183 -5.31 -22.04 3.75
CA LEU A 183 -6.64 -21.90 4.31
C LEU A 183 -6.76 -20.64 5.18
N GLY A 184 -6.78 -19.46 4.54
CA GLY A 184 -6.88 -18.16 5.24
C GLY A 184 -8.05 -18.04 6.23
N PRO A 185 -9.26 -18.54 5.93
CA PRO A 185 -10.37 -18.51 6.87
C PRO A 185 -10.13 -19.23 8.20
N ALA A 186 -9.23 -20.21 8.25
CA ALA A 186 -8.89 -20.95 9.48
C ALA A 186 -7.72 -20.33 10.26
N TYR A 187 -7.10 -19.28 9.72
CA TYR A 187 -5.90 -18.70 10.31
C TYR A 187 -6.10 -18.31 11.77
N ASN A 188 -5.05 -18.52 12.53
CA ASN A 188 -4.95 -18.23 13.97
C ASN A 188 -6.03 -18.92 14.80
N LEU A 189 -6.27 -20.20 14.51
CA LEU A 189 -7.21 -21.08 15.23
C LEU A 189 -8.67 -20.59 15.22
N LYS A 190 -9.09 -19.89 14.18
CA LYS A 190 -10.49 -19.52 14.01
C LYS A 190 -11.35 -20.77 13.86
N LYS A 191 -12.43 -20.87 14.66
CA LYS A 191 -13.32 -22.04 14.67
C LYS A 191 -14.25 -22.11 13.45
N GLU A 192 -14.67 -20.96 12.93
CA GLU A 192 -15.59 -20.88 11.79
C GLU A 192 -14.83 -20.50 10.51
N PHE A 193 -14.83 -21.35 9.51
CA PHE A 193 -14.11 -21.17 8.24
C PHE A 193 -14.84 -20.27 7.23
N ASN A 194 -15.66 -19.34 7.70
CA ASN A 194 -16.32 -18.36 6.86
C ASN A 194 -15.47 -17.08 6.74
N GLN A 195 -15.17 -16.66 5.51
CA GLN A 195 -14.37 -15.43 5.25
C GLN A 195 -15.01 -14.16 5.83
N GLY A 196 -16.33 -14.08 5.82
CA GLY A 196 -17.07 -12.93 6.33
C GLY A 196 -17.22 -12.90 7.84
N SER A 197 -16.97 -14.02 8.55
CA SER A 197 -17.09 -14.03 10.00
C SER A 197 -15.89 -13.36 10.66
N PHE A 198 -16.16 -12.71 11.78
CA PHE A 198 -15.16 -12.06 12.61
C PHE A 198 -14.16 -13.08 13.16
N ASN A 199 -12.88 -12.72 13.17
CA ASN A 199 -11.83 -13.50 13.81
C ASN A 199 -11.25 -12.71 14.99
N PRO A 200 -11.55 -13.09 16.25
CA PRO A 200 -11.10 -12.33 17.42
C PRO A 200 -9.58 -12.39 17.64
N HIS A 201 -8.89 -13.28 16.93
CA HIS A 201 -7.44 -13.50 17.04
C HIS A 201 -6.63 -12.81 15.93
N VAL A 202 -7.28 -11.99 15.08
CA VAL A 202 -6.66 -11.27 13.96
C VAL A 202 -7.13 -9.82 13.97
N SER A 203 -6.22 -8.88 13.77
CA SER A 203 -6.51 -7.46 13.73
C SER A 203 -7.44 -7.11 12.57
N GLN A 204 -8.56 -6.51 12.91
CA GLN A 204 -9.51 -5.91 11.98
C GLN A 204 -9.03 -4.50 11.59
N LEU A 205 -9.53 -3.97 10.48
CA LEU A 205 -9.44 -2.54 10.21
C LEU A 205 -9.95 -1.75 11.43
N ASN A 206 -9.33 -0.60 11.72
CA ASN A 206 -9.79 0.28 12.78
C ASN A 206 -11.25 0.69 12.55
N ASP A 207 -11.97 1.01 13.61
CA ASP A 207 -13.39 1.35 13.58
C ASP A 207 -13.70 2.60 12.75
N ILE A 208 -12.73 3.48 12.52
CA ILE A 208 -12.90 4.61 11.59
C ILE A 208 -13.35 4.15 10.19
N TYR A 209 -12.96 2.95 9.77
CA TYR A 209 -13.31 2.39 8.46
C TYR A 209 -14.74 1.82 8.37
N LYS A 210 -15.48 1.83 9.47
CA LYS A 210 -16.94 1.58 9.51
C LYS A 210 -17.74 2.82 9.11
N GLU A 211 -17.13 4.00 9.21
CA GLU A 211 -17.81 5.26 8.93
C GLU A 211 -17.99 5.47 7.41
N ALA A 212 -19.05 6.16 7.03
CA ALA A 212 -19.32 6.49 5.63
C ALA A 212 -18.42 7.61 5.09
N SER A 213 -17.97 8.51 5.97
CA SER A 213 -17.05 9.61 5.67
C SER A 213 -16.33 10.04 6.94
N GLY A 214 -15.23 10.78 6.79
CA GLY A 214 -14.48 11.27 7.94
C GLY A 214 -13.17 11.94 7.54
N PRO A 215 -12.52 12.68 8.45
CA PRO A 215 -11.33 13.47 8.14
C PRO A 215 -10.14 12.61 7.65
N LEU A 216 -10.08 11.34 8.04
CA LEU A 216 -9.03 10.40 7.63
C LEU A 216 -9.45 9.50 6.45
N LEU A 217 -10.76 9.44 6.14
CA LEU A 217 -11.32 8.63 5.05
C LEU A 217 -11.32 9.42 3.76
N LYS A 218 -10.26 9.25 2.97
CA LYS A 218 -10.04 10.03 1.74
C LYS A 218 -9.56 9.13 0.60
N SER A 219 -10.01 9.41 -0.60
CA SER A 219 -9.40 8.84 -1.80
C SER A 219 -8.13 9.63 -2.12
N ARG A 220 -6.96 9.04 -1.86
CA ARG A 220 -5.65 9.68 -1.98
C ARG A 220 -5.08 9.47 -3.38
N LEU A 221 -4.85 10.57 -4.11
CA LEU A 221 -4.30 10.55 -5.47
C LEU A 221 -2.78 10.74 -5.48
N ILE A 222 -2.28 11.71 -4.72
CA ILE A 222 -0.85 11.93 -4.45
C ILE A 222 -0.70 12.73 -3.17
N SER A 223 0.27 12.35 -2.34
CA SER A 223 0.55 12.98 -1.06
C SER A 223 1.88 13.71 -1.03
N ALA A 224 2.03 14.65 -0.11
CA ALA A 224 3.32 15.30 0.19
C ALA A 224 4.37 14.27 0.61
N ALA A 225 3.98 13.27 1.40
CA ALA A 225 4.86 12.17 1.78
C ALA A 225 5.46 11.46 0.55
N GLU A 226 4.63 11.06 -0.42
CA GLU A 226 5.10 10.43 -1.65
C GLU A 226 6.05 11.34 -2.43
N VAL A 227 5.72 12.64 -2.54
CA VAL A 227 6.57 13.61 -3.25
C VAL A 227 7.94 13.73 -2.58
N HIS A 228 7.98 13.81 -1.25
CA HIS A 228 9.23 13.86 -0.51
C HIS A 228 10.06 12.58 -0.66
N PHE A 229 9.45 11.38 -0.63
CA PHE A 229 10.19 10.13 -0.87
C PHE A 229 10.71 10.04 -2.31
N ILE A 230 10.00 10.56 -3.31
CA ILE A 230 10.51 10.67 -4.68
C ILE A 230 11.71 11.63 -4.74
N LEU A 231 11.66 12.76 -4.03
CA LEU A 231 12.77 13.70 -3.95
C LEU A 231 13.96 13.12 -3.17
N ALA A 232 13.72 12.30 -2.13
CA ALA A 232 14.76 11.57 -1.41
C ALA A 232 15.51 10.61 -2.34
N GLU A 233 14.79 9.77 -3.09
CA GLU A 233 15.38 8.89 -4.09
C GLU A 233 16.13 9.68 -5.19
N ALA A 234 15.54 10.77 -5.67
CA ALA A 234 16.17 11.63 -6.67
C ALA A 234 17.45 12.27 -6.14
N ALA A 235 17.48 12.70 -4.87
CA ALA A 235 18.67 13.25 -4.23
C ALA A 235 19.77 12.18 -4.05
N LEU A 236 19.38 10.95 -3.69
CA LEU A 236 20.30 9.81 -3.60
C LEU A 236 20.96 9.50 -4.95
N LYS A 237 20.22 9.66 -6.07
CA LYS A 237 20.73 9.55 -7.44
C LYS A 237 21.52 10.79 -7.92
N GLY A 238 21.58 11.86 -7.11
CA GLY A 238 22.19 13.14 -7.49
C GLY A 238 21.34 13.96 -8.47
N TRP A 239 20.04 13.69 -8.60
CA TRP A 239 19.12 14.36 -9.55
C TRP A 239 18.31 15.50 -8.93
N ALA A 240 18.27 15.60 -7.61
CA ALA A 240 17.60 16.67 -6.85
C ALA A 240 18.53 17.23 -5.77
N SER A 241 18.29 18.47 -5.38
CA SER A 241 18.96 19.14 -4.25
C SER A 241 18.21 18.87 -2.94
N GLY A 242 18.80 19.25 -1.80
CA GLY A 242 18.18 19.19 -0.47
C GLY A 242 18.63 18.00 0.39
N GLY A 243 19.32 17.02 -0.21
CA GLY A 243 19.81 15.84 0.50
C GLY A 243 18.72 14.76 0.68
N ALA A 244 19.13 13.49 0.51
CA ALA A 244 18.21 12.35 0.58
C ALA A 244 17.59 12.20 1.98
N GLU A 245 18.41 12.31 3.03
CA GLU A 245 17.95 12.21 4.43
C GLU A 245 16.93 13.30 4.79
N ALA A 246 17.17 14.55 4.38
CA ALA A 246 16.25 15.65 4.68
C ALA A 246 14.88 15.42 4.04
N HIS A 247 14.85 14.98 2.79
CA HIS A 247 13.61 14.62 2.10
C HIS A 247 12.94 13.37 2.70
N TYR A 248 13.72 12.36 3.08
CA TYR A 248 13.20 11.18 3.77
C TYR A 248 12.50 11.57 5.09
N ASN A 249 13.18 12.32 5.93
CA ASN A 249 12.66 12.78 7.21
C ASN A 249 11.37 13.60 7.05
N GLU A 250 11.34 14.48 6.07
CA GLU A 250 10.13 15.25 5.77
C GLU A 250 9.01 14.36 5.21
N GLY A 251 9.34 13.35 4.38
CA GLY A 251 8.37 12.36 3.89
C GLY A 251 7.69 11.59 5.02
N VAL A 252 8.46 11.11 5.99
CA VAL A 252 7.93 10.46 7.20
C VAL A 252 7.03 11.41 7.99
N LYS A 253 7.49 12.64 8.24
CA LYS A 253 6.72 13.65 8.96
C LYS A 253 5.38 13.96 8.27
N GLN A 254 5.38 14.16 6.96
CA GLN A 254 4.17 14.44 6.19
C GLN A 254 3.21 13.23 6.16
N SER A 255 3.74 12.02 6.15
CA SER A 255 2.93 10.81 6.29
C SER A 255 2.22 10.75 7.64
N LEU A 256 2.93 10.97 8.74
CA LEU A 256 2.33 11.02 10.08
C LEU A 256 1.29 12.15 10.19
N LYS A 257 1.61 13.34 9.68
CA LYS A 257 0.70 14.49 9.65
C LYS A 257 -0.61 14.19 8.92
N ALA A 258 -0.55 13.48 7.79
CA ALA A 258 -1.73 13.07 7.02
C ALA A 258 -2.70 12.16 7.80
N TRP A 259 -2.21 11.51 8.86
CA TRP A 259 -2.99 10.64 9.74
C TRP A 259 -3.22 11.24 11.14
N GLY A 260 -2.89 12.53 11.34
CA GLY A 260 -3.10 13.24 12.62
C GLY A 260 -2.07 12.89 13.70
N LEU A 261 -0.92 12.35 13.31
CA LEU A 261 0.13 11.84 14.19
C LEU A 261 1.43 12.69 14.12
N GLU A 262 1.34 13.96 13.72
CA GLU A 262 2.54 14.82 13.59
C GLU A 262 3.32 14.95 14.90
N ALA A 263 2.65 14.89 16.03
CA ALA A 263 3.28 14.96 17.35
C ALA A 263 4.20 13.78 17.66
N ASP A 264 3.94 12.62 17.04
CA ASP A 264 4.71 11.39 17.27
C ASP A 264 5.98 11.33 16.41
N TYR A 265 6.18 12.28 15.49
CA TYR A 265 7.30 12.28 14.56
C TYR A 265 8.67 12.15 15.25
N SER A 266 8.92 12.94 16.31
CA SER A 266 10.24 12.98 16.95
C SER A 266 10.61 11.67 17.65
N SER A 267 9.64 10.95 18.20
CA SER A 267 9.87 9.61 18.80
C SER A 267 10.00 8.54 17.73
N TYR A 268 9.15 8.59 16.70
CA TYR A 268 9.15 7.61 15.64
C TYR A 268 10.42 7.63 14.78
N ILE A 269 10.89 8.81 14.36
CA ILE A 269 12.04 8.93 13.46
C ILE A 269 13.35 8.45 14.10
N ALA A 270 13.43 8.41 15.43
CA ALA A 270 14.57 7.86 16.13
C ALA A 270 14.75 6.35 15.92
N GLY A 271 13.63 5.61 15.73
CA GLY A 271 13.63 4.19 15.40
C GLY A 271 13.62 3.90 13.89
N ALA A 272 13.16 4.86 13.09
CA ALA A 272 13.04 4.76 11.63
C ALA A 272 14.05 5.70 10.92
N ALA A 273 15.32 5.66 11.35
CA ALA A 273 16.35 6.54 10.82
C ALA A 273 16.71 6.21 9.35
N TYR A 274 17.05 7.25 8.59
CA TYR A 274 17.50 7.10 7.21
C TYR A 274 18.81 6.31 7.10
N GLY A 275 18.86 5.28 6.28
CA GLY A 275 20.05 4.49 5.95
C GLY A 275 20.26 4.30 4.44
N GLY A 276 19.26 4.64 3.61
CA GLY A 276 19.43 4.51 2.16
C GLY A 276 18.14 4.31 1.37
N LEU A 277 18.27 3.63 0.22
CA LEU A 277 17.13 3.40 -0.67
C LEU A 277 16.08 2.47 -0.07
N GLU A 278 16.52 1.46 0.69
CA GLU A 278 15.63 0.49 1.33
C GLU A 278 14.65 1.20 2.26
N ASP A 279 15.15 2.09 3.14
CA ASP A 279 14.30 2.83 4.08
C ASP A 279 13.37 3.80 3.34
N ILE A 280 13.86 4.46 2.28
CA ILE A 280 13.00 5.31 1.43
C ILE A 280 11.83 4.50 0.89
N MET A 281 12.08 3.30 0.35
CA MET A 281 11.04 2.47 -0.26
C MET A 281 10.11 1.87 0.77
N GLU A 282 10.61 1.45 1.93
CA GLU A 282 9.78 0.96 3.03
C GLU A 282 8.84 2.04 3.55
N GLN A 283 9.36 3.23 3.89
CA GLN A 283 8.53 4.31 4.39
C GLN A 283 7.57 4.86 3.33
N LYS A 284 7.95 4.85 2.06
CA LYS A 284 7.07 5.19 0.94
C LYS A 284 5.95 4.16 0.78
N TRP A 285 6.26 2.86 0.91
CA TRP A 285 5.28 1.78 0.90
C TRP A 285 4.28 1.92 2.06
N ILE A 286 4.75 2.14 3.28
CA ILE A 286 3.89 2.38 4.45
C ILE A 286 3.01 3.62 4.21
N ALA A 287 3.59 4.74 3.75
CA ALA A 287 2.84 5.96 3.46
C ALA A 287 1.77 5.80 2.37
N SER A 288 1.88 4.76 1.54
CA SER A 288 0.93 4.44 0.47
C SER A 288 -0.29 3.66 0.97
N TRP A 289 -0.54 3.55 2.27
CA TRP A 289 -1.78 3.01 2.82
C TRP A 289 -2.99 3.67 2.15
N THR A 290 -3.95 2.87 1.71
CA THR A 290 -5.10 3.25 0.86
C THR A 290 -4.75 3.67 -0.58
N SER A 291 -3.48 3.58 -1.01
CA SER A 291 -2.99 3.90 -2.35
C SER A 291 -2.00 2.84 -2.87
N ALA A 292 -2.19 1.58 -2.50
CA ALA A 292 -1.24 0.46 -2.66
C ALA A 292 -0.78 0.19 -4.10
N ALA A 293 -1.56 0.59 -5.13
CA ALA A 293 -1.13 0.48 -6.52
C ALA A 293 0.19 1.22 -6.79
N GLN A 294 0.45 2.33 -6.07
CA GLN A 294 1.70 3.09 -6.20
C GLN A 294 2.90 2.28 -5.68
N SER A 295 2.73 1.58 -4.56
CA SER A 295 3.75 0.69 -4.00
C SER A 295 4.10 -0.46 -4.94
N TRP A 296 3.10 -1.06 -5.60
CA TRP A 296 3.37 -2.09 -6.59
C TRP A 296 4.16 -1.56 -7.80
N PHE A 297 3.95 -0.32 -8.22
CA PHE A 297 4.75 0.29 -9.27
C PHE A 297 6.20 0.53 -8.83
N ASP A 298 6.43 0.91 -7.57
CA ASP A 298 7.78 1.07 -7.02
C ASP A 298 8.48 -0.29 -6.84
N TYR A 299 7.80 -1.29 -6.26
CA TYR A 299 8.32 -2.66 -6.17
C TYR A 299 8.79 -3.20 -7.53
N ARG A 300 7.97 -3.07 -8.57
CA ARG A 300 8.35 -3.53 -9.91
C ARG A 300 9.58 -2.82 -10.49
N ARG A 301 9.84 -1.59 -10.07
CA ARG A 301 10.96 -0.76 -10.54
C ARG A 301 12.24 -0.98 -9.73
N THR A 302 12.14 -1.35 -8.46
CA THR A 302 13.26 -1.35 -7.50
C THR A 302 13.48 -2.68 -6.79
N GLY A 303 12.52 -3.60 -6.85
CA GLY A 303 12.50 -4.80 -6.00
C GLY A 303 12.17 -4.52 -4.52
N LEU A 304 11.91 -3.26 -4.14
CA LEU A 304 11.77 -2.82 -2.76
C LEU A 304 10.35 -2.30 -2.44
N PRO A 305 9.90 -2.43 -1.16
CA PRO A 305 10.55 -3.23 -0.12
C PRO A 305 10.58 -4.72 -0.45
N ASP A 306 11.33 -5.52 0.27
CA ASP A 306 11.44 -6.97 0.06
C ASP A 306 10.14 -7.67 0.49
N LEU A 307 9.17 -7.70 -0.41
CA LEU A 307 7.85 -8.30 -0.20
C LEU A 307 7.86 -9.76 -0.63
N GLN A 308 7.53 -10.64 0.29
CA GLN A 308 7.53 -12.07 0.06
C GLN A 308 6.16 -12.57 -0.44
N ALA A 309 6.18 -13.50 -1.39
CA ALA A 309 5.00 -14.28 -1.72
C ALA A 309 4.71 -15.29 -0.60
N GLY A 310 3.45 -15.49 -0.24
CA GLY A 310 3.10 -16.45 0.80
C GLY A 310 3.28 -17.93 0.36
N PRO A 311 3.20 -18.87 1.30
CA PRO A 311 3.54 -20.28 1.06
C PRO A 311 2.64 -20.98 0.03
N ALA A 312 1.41 -20.54 -0.16
CA ALA A 312 0.50 -21.07 -1.20
C ALA A 312 0.47 -20.22 -2.47
N ALA A 313 1.40 -19.29 -2.64
CA ALA A 313 1.51 -18.51 -3.86
C ALA A 313 1.88 -19.39 -5.06
N LYS A 314 1.32 -19.10 -6.23
CA LYS A 314 1.63 -19.84 -7.47
C LYS A 314 3.13 -19.82 -7.81
N ARG A 315 3.83 -18.76 -7.42
CA ARG A 315 5.27 -18.56 -7.64
C ARG A 315 5.89 -17.90 -6.41
N PRO A 316 7.19 -18.13 -6.14
CA PRO A 316 7.90 -17.48 -5.02
C PRO A 316 8.24 -16.00 -5.27
N ALA A 317 7.70 -15.40 -6.30
CA ALA A 317 7.89 -14.00 -6.66
C ALA A 317 6.55 -13.31 -6.92
N LEU A 318 6.46 -12.01 -6.61
CA LEU A 318 5.25 -11.24 -6.84
C LEU A 318 5.03 -11.01 -8.35
N PRO A 319 3.77 -10.92 -8.81
CA PRO A 319 3.48 -10.69 -10.22
C PRO A 319 3.87 -9.27 -10.66
N LEU A 320 4.26 -9.12 -11.93
CA LEU A 320 4.70 -7.86 -12.54
C LEU A 320 3.60 -7.16 -13.33
N ARG A 321 2.57 -7.89 -13.75
CA ARG A 321 1.47 -7.37 -14.57
C ARG A 321 0.21 -8.21 -14.43
N PHE A 322 -0.91 -7.67 -14.90
CA PHE A 322 -2.11 -8.47 -15.20
C PHE A 322 -1.97 -9.14 -16.56
N TYR A 323 -2.64 -10.28 -16.75
CA TYR A 323 -2.80 -10.90 -18.07
C TYR A 323 -3.60 -9.99 -19.00
N TYR A 324 -3.36 -10.11 -20.31
CA TYR A 324 -4.38 -9.73 -21.25
C TYR A 324 -5.57 -10.67 -21.09
N HIS A 325 -6.75 -10.11 -20.83
CA HIS A 325 -7.96 -10.89 -20.60
C HIS A 325 -8.37 -11.64 -21.87
N ILE A 326 -9.12 -12.74 -21.72
CA ILE A 326 -9.55 -13.54 -22.86
C ILE A 326 -10.39 -12.72 -23.83
N ASP A 327 -11.25 -11.83 -23.33
CA ASP A 327 -12.06 -10.96 -24.19
C ASP A 327 -11.22 -10.04 -25.09
N GLU A 328 -10.06 -9.56 -24.60
CA GLU A 328 -9.13 -8.76 -25.41
C GLU A 328 -8.46 -9.64 -26.47
N ILE A 329 -8.09 -10.87 -26.09
CA ILE A 329 -7.48 -11.83 -27.02
C ILE A 329 -8.46 -12.22 -28.11
N ASP A 330 -9.72 -12.49 -27.78
CA ASP A 330 -10.75 -12.93 -28.72
C ASP A 330 -11.25 -11.79 -29.63
N ASN A 331 -11.41 -10.58 -29.09
CA ASN A 331 -11.99 -9.45 -29.84
C ASN A 331 -10.94 -8.58 -30.54
N ASN A 332 -9.65 -8.65 -30.14
CA ASN A 332 -8.54 -7.89 -30.70
C ASN A 332 -7.30 -8.77 -30.91
N THR A 333 -7.50 -9.97 -31.39
CA THR A 333 -6.52 -11.06 -31.46
C THR A 333 -5.18 -10.62 -32.01
N GLN A 334 -5.14 -10.00 -33.19
CA GLN A 334 -3.90 -9.62 -33.86
C GLN A 334 -3.04 -8.67 -33.01
N ASN A 335 -3.65 -7.66 -32.39
CA ASN A 335 -2.91 -6.69 -31.56
C ASN A 335 -2.53 -7.29 -30.21
N ALA A 336 -3.41 -8.08 -29.59
CA ALA A 336 -3.14 -8.77 -28.34
C ALA A 336 -1.98 -9.77 -28.48
N GLU A 337 -1.97 -10.60 -29.51
CA GLU A 337 -0.88 -11.53 -29.80
C GLU A 337 0.44 -10.80 -30.08
N ALA A 338 0.42 -9.74 -30.88
CA ALA A 338 1.61 -8.93 -31.15
C ALA A 338 2.16 -8.26 -29.88
N ALA A 339 1.29 -7.83 -28.97
CA ALA A 339 1.69 -7.28 -27.66
C ALA A 339 2.28 -8.35 -26.74
N ILE A 340 1.67 -9.55 -26.68
CA ILE A 340 2.15 -10.71 -25.90
C ILE A 340 3.52 -11.15 -26.36
N GLN A 341 3.78 -11.18 -27.68
CA GLN A 341 5.10 -11.55 -28.24
C GLN A 341 6.21 -10.58 -27.84
N LYS A 342 5.87 -9.31 -27.56
CA LYS A 342 6.84 -8.29 -27.13
C LYS A 342 7.17 -8.35 -25.64
N LEU A 343 6.49 -9.17 -24.85
CA LEU A 343 6.80 -9.33 -23.43
C LEU A 343 8.09 -10.12 -23.25
N GLU A 344 8.95 -9.65 -22.34
CA GLU A 344 10.18 -10.35 -21.96
C GLU A 344 9.84 -11.45 -20.94
N THR A 345 10.36 -12.65 -21.18
CA THR A 345 10.19 -13.80 -20.30
C THR A 345 11.11 -13.70 -19.08
N THR A 346 10.62 -14.08 -17.91
CA THR A 346 11.44 -14.27 -16.70
C THR A 346 11.51 -15.74 -16.30
N SER A 347 12.43 -16.08 -15.40
CA SER A 347 12.50 -17.43 -14.80
C SER A 347 11.22 -17.83 -14.06
N PHE A 348 10.47 -16.86 -13.56
CA PHE A 348 9.21 -17.07 -12.83
C PHE A 348 7.98 -17.27 -13.72
N LYS A 349 8.12 -17.15 -15.05
CA LYS A 349 7.05 -17.55 -15.97
C LYS A 349 6.64 -19.01 -15.75
N GLY A 350 7.60 -19.88 -15.47
CA GLY A 350 7.39 -21.28 -15.19
C GLY A 350 6.67 -22.00 -16.36
N ASP A 351 5.61 -22.73 -16.03
CA ASP A 351 4.79 -23.55 -16.94
C ASP A 351 3.66 -22.77 -17.65
N ASP A 352 3.59 -21.45 -17.51
CA ASP A 352 2.61 -20.65 -18.26
C ASP A 352 2.85 -20.82 -19.78
N VAL A 353 1.81 -21.23 -20.53
CA VAL A 353 1.91 -21.70 -21.92
C VAL A 353 2.42 -20.62 -22.87
N SER A 354 2.04 -19.35 -22.64
CA SER A 354 2.45 -18.23 -23.48
C SER A 354 3.19 -17.16 -22.68
N ASN A 355 3.71 -16.14 -23.38
CA ASN A 355 4.29 -14.97 -22.72
C ASN A 355 3.23 -14.11 -22.02
N ASN A 356 1.93 -14.37 -22.19
CA ASN A 356 0.87 -13.73 -21.42
C ASN A 356 0.87 -14.21 -19.95
N SER A 357 2.01 -14.10 -19.30
CA SER A 357 2.23 -14.47 -17.90
C SER A 357 2.22 -13.23 -17.03
N ALA A 358 1.73 -13.38 -15.79
CA ALA A 358 1.81 -12.30 -14.78
C ALA A 358 3.26 -12.00 -14.39
N TRP A 359 4.20 -12.89 -14.67
CA TRP A 359 5.63 -12.77 -14.39
C TRP A 359 6.47 -12.42 -15.63
N SER A 360 5.86 -12.07 -16.75
CA SER A 360 6.55 -11.52 -17.92
C SER A 360 6.72 -10.01 -17.78
N LYS A 361 7.88 -9.48 -18.22
CA LYS A 361 8.17 -8.03 -18.17
C LYS A 361 7.51 -7.29 -19.33
N MET A 362 6.76 -6.23 -18.98
CA MET A 362 6.30 -5.25 -19.95
C MET A 362 7.44 -4.28 -20.31
N TRP A 363 7.29 -3.50 -21.37
CA TRP A 363 8.31 -2.57 -21.88
C TRP A 363 9.03 -1.77 -20.79
N LEU A 364 8.29 -1.24 -19.82
CA LEU A 364 8.84 -0.40 -18.73
C LEU A 364 9.87 -1.14 -17.86
N LEU A 365 9.79 -2.47 -17.78
CA LEU A 365 10.66 -3.31 -16.95
C LEU A 365 11.73 -4.07 -17.75
N GLN A 366 11.60 -4.10 -19.07
CA GLN A 366 12.55 -4.83 -19.95
C GLN A 366 13.94 -4.22 -19.92
N GLY A 367 14.94 -5.07 -19.67
CA GLY A 367 16.35 -4.66 -19.63
C GLY A 367 16.74 -3.83 -18.41
N THR A 368 15.90 -3.70 -17.39
CA THR A 368 16.21 -2.93 -16.17
C THR A 368 16.93 -3.78 -15.09
N GLY A 369 16.84 -5.11 -15.17
CA GLY A 369 17.33 -6.00 -14.12
C GLY A 369 16.36 -6.17 -12.94
N GLU A 370 15.34 -5.34 -12.83
CA GLU A 370 14.42 -5.33 -11.69
C GLU A 370 13.00 -5.86 -12.07
N PRO A 371 12.28 -6.37 -11.06
CA PRO A 371 12.72 -6.72 -9.70
C PRO A 371 13.43 -8.09 -9.65
N TYR A 372 13.47 -8.85 -10.76
CA TYR A 372 14.13 -10.15 -10.93
C TYR A 372 14.30 -10.48 -12.41
#